data_7d15f87d4d94aaaa94a2944e31b5178f
#
_entry.id   7d15f87d4d94aaaa94a2944e31b5178f
#
_cell.length_a   1.000
_cell.length_b   1.000
_cell.length_c   1.000
_cell.angle_alpha   90.00
_cell.angle_beta   90.00
_cell.angle_gamma   90.00
#
_symmetry.space_group_name_H-M   'P 1'
#
loop_
_entity.id
_entity.type
_entity.pdbx_description
1 polymer ?
#
loop_
_entity_poly.entity_id
_entity_poly.type
_entity_poly.pdbx_seq_one_letter_code
_entity_poly.pdbx_strand_id
1 'polypeptide(L)'
;MINFLKYVIDFRKVKALILILQSVILLLIVGCRSQLIRDTYRFQAEIEALQASHDAEIAKLTAQAEQNIYATQYLSSKYEGDAWTLGQWLDCLDRRYSLTPEAKALACWVVLNRMESSEYPDNIEEVLLQPEQFCEFSDKEEPTEANFIIATNQLSRYYNGDIRPVPSTAVFITVSNNGVELRDDFKETARTQYWKA
;
A
#
# COMPACT_ATOMS: atom_id res chain seq x y z
N MET A 1 15.04 -84.38 56.00
CA MET A 1 15.29 -83.02 56.56
C MET A 1 16.17 -82.12 55.64
N ILE A 2 17.25 -82.65 55.08
CA ILE A 2 18.17 -81.81 54.22
C ILE A 2 17.52 -81.29 52.95
N ASN A 3 16.63 -82.03 52.26
CA ASN A 3 15.91 -81.61 51.09
C ASN A 3 14.89 -80.50 51.35
N PHE A 4 14.27 -80.47 52.52
CA PHE A 4 13.33 -79.41 52.94
C PHE A 4 14.00 -78.13 53.19
N LEU A 5 15.16 -78.14 53.87
CA LEU A 5 15.99 -76.91 54.08
C LEU A 5 16.49 -76.34 52.75
N LYS A 6 16.89 -77.11 51.81
CA LYS A 6 17.31 -76.67 50.46
C LYS A 6 16.16 -76.00 49.70
N TYR A 7 14.95 -76.56 49.79
CA TYR A 7 13.75 -75.98 49.20
C TYR A 7 13.34 -74.67 49.87
N VAL A 8 13.45 -74.54 51.19
CA VAL A 8 13.16 -73.31 51.94
C VAL A 8 14.18 -72.22 51.59
N ILE A 9 15.46 -72.58 51.40
CA ILE A 9 16.51 -71.65 50.99
C ILE A 9 16.26 -71.17 49.55
N ASP A 10 15.87 -72.05 48.64
CA ASP A 10 15.54 -71.65 47.26
C ASP A 10 14.30 -70.77 47.21
N PHE A 11 13.27 -70.99 48.00
CA PHE A 11 12.06 -70.21 48.11
C PHE A 11 12.33 -68.80 48.61
N ARG A 12 13.26 -68.60 49.58
CA ARG A 12 13.73 -67.28 50.05
C ARG A 12 14.46 -66.51 48.93
N LYS A 13 15.28 -67.23 48.16
CA LYS A 13 15.97 -66.60 47.01
C LYS A 13 15.00 -66.14 45.93
N VAL A 14 14.00 -66.95 45.62
CA VAL A 14 12.92 -66.62 44.65
C VAL A 14 12.13 -65.39 45.13
N LYS A 15 11.73 -65.33 46.42
CA LYS A 15 11.05 -64.17 47.00
C LYS A 15 11.92 -62.91 46.88
N ALA A 16 13.23 -62.99 47.22
CA ALA A 16 14.14 -61.87 47.10
C ALA A 16 14.28 -61.37 45.64
N LEU A 17 14.34 -62.32 44.69
CA LEU A 17 14.40 -61.99 43.25
C LEU A 17 13.13 -61.28 42.78
N ILE A 18 11.93 -61.76 43.22
CA ILE A 18 10.66 -61.07 42.90
C ILE A 18 10.61 -59.66 43.46
N LEU A 19 11.03 -59.45 44.71
CA LEU A 19 11.08 -58.12 45.31
C LEU A 19 12.04 -57.15 44.56
N ILE A 20 13.21 -57.63 44.14
CA ILE A 20 14.14 -56.89 43.34
C ILE A 20 13.51 -56.53 42.00
N LEU A 21 12.89 -57.48 41.31
CA LEU A 21 12.23 -57.24 40.03
C LEU A 21 11.10 -56.20 40.16
N GLN A 22 10.25 -56.32 41.20
CA GLN A 22 9.20 -55.32 41.47
C GLN A 22 9.76 -53.95 41.72
N SER A 23 10.87 -53.80 42.45
CA SER A 23 11.54 -52.51 42.71
C SER A 23 12.09 -51.90 41.42
N VAL A 24 12.70 -52.72 40.55
CA VAL A 24 13.20 -52.25 39.23
C VAL A 24 12.06 -51.80 38.34
N ILE A 25 10.96 -52.54 38.28
CA ILE A 25 9.78 -52.15 37.50
C ILE A 25 9.20 -50.82 38.02
N LEU A 26 9.11 -50.64 39.33
CA LEU A 26 8.60 -49.42 39.94
C LEU A 26 9.50 -48.23 39.60
N LEU A 27 10.82 -48.36 39.64
CA LEU A 27 11.79 -47.32 39.26
C LEU A 27 11.68 -46.96 37.79
N LEU A 28 11.47 -47.96 36.90
CA LEU A 28 11.26 -47.71 35.47
C LEU A 28 9.97 -46.93 35.23
N ILE A 29 8.85 -47.30 35.90
CA ILE A 29 7.57 -46.60 35.78
C ILE A 29 7.69 -45.16 36.26
N VAL A 30 8.35 -44.87 37.37
CA VAL A 30 8.60 -43.52 37.89
C VAL A 30 9.50 -42.73 36.96
N GLY A 31 10.54 -43.34 36.41
CA GLY A 31 11.43 -42.73 35.42
C GLY A 31 10.70 -42.33 34.15
N CYS A 32 9.90 -43.24 33.55
CA CYS A 32 9.11 -42.96 32.37
C CYS A 32 8.08 -41.85 32.61
N ARG A 33 7.43 -41.85 33.78
CA ARG A 33 6.42 -40.86 34.14
C ARG A 33 7.06 -39.45 34.30
N SER A 34 8.22 -39.38 34.92
CA SER A 34 8.93 -38.10 35.07
C SER A 34 9.46 -37.54 33.74
N GLN A 35 9.78 -38.40 32.79
CA GLN A 35 10.20 -38.01 31.46
C GLN A 35 9.02 -37.52 30.64
N LEU A 36 7.90 -38.23 30.68
CA LEU A 36 6.66 -37.79 30.01
C LEU A 36 6.16 -36.43 30.50
N ILE A 37 6.23 -36.20 31.82
CA ILE A 37 5.88 -34.89 32.41
C ILE A 37 6.79 -33.78 31.89
N ARG A 38 8.11 -34.00 31.85
CA ARG A 38 9.06 -33.01 31.31
C ARG A 38 8.81 -32.70 29.85
N ASP A 39 8.56 -33.72 29.04
CA ASP A 39 8.30 -33.53 27.61
C ASP A 39 6.97 -32.78 27.38
N THR A 40 5.95 -33.03 28.20
CA THR A 40 4.68 -32.28 28.16
C THR A 40 4.89 -30.81 28.47
N TYR A 41 5.65 -30.43 29.50
CA TYR A 41 5.98 -29.03 29.81
C TYR A 41 6.79 -28.39 28.73
N ARG A 42 7.71 -29.10 28.11
CA ARG A 42 8.51 -28.59 26.99
C ARG A 42 7.63 -28.28 25.78
N PHE A 43 6.75 -29.19 25.38
CA PHE A 43 5.80 -28.98 24.30
C PHE A 43 4.85 -27.81 24.60
N GLN A 44 4.37 -27.69 25.84
CA GLN A 44 3.53 -26.58 26.24
C GLN A 44 4.25 -25.23 26.05
N ALA A 45 5.49 -25.13 26.50
CA ALA A 45 6.31 -23.92 26.32
C ALA A 45 6.60 -23.61 24.84
N GLU A 46 6.83 -24.62 24.02
CA GLU A 46 7.00 -24.47 22.56
C GLU A 46 5.72 -23.95 21.89
N ILE A 47 4.55 -24.46 22.29
CA ILE A 47 3.25 -23.98 21.80
C ILE A 47 3.01 -22.52 22.20
N GLU A 48 3.26 -22.18 23.45
CA GLU A 48 3.10 -20.78 23.94
C GLU A 48 4.05 -19.81 23.21
N ALA A 49 5.30 -20.20 22.97
CA ALA A 49 6.24 -19.41 22.19
C ALA A 49 5.80 -19.23 20.73
N LEU A 50 5.26 -20.29 20.12
CA LEU A 50 4.75 -20.23 18.75
C LEU A 50 3.51 -19.33 18.64
N GLN A 51 2.60 -19.42 19.61
CA GLN A 51 1.43 -18.56 19.68
C GLN A 51 1.83 -17.10 19.85
N ALA A 52 2.75 -16.77 20.76
CA ALA A 52 3.24 -15.42 20.96
C ALA A 52 3.91 -14.85 19.70
N SER A 53 4.68 -15.65 18.97
CA SER A 53 5.27 -15.25 17.69
C SER A 53 4.22 -14.97 16.63
N HIS A 54 3.21 -15.81 16.52
CA HIS A 54 2.11 -15.66 15.57
C HIS A 54 1.26 -14.42 15.87
N ASP A 55 0.96 -14.16 17.15
CA ASP A 55 0.21 -12.99 17.58
C ASP A 55 0.97 -11.70 17.27
N ALA A 56 2.29 -11.70 17.47
CA ALA A 56 3.14 -10.56 17.10
C ALA A 56 3.15 -10.31 15.59
N GLU A 57 3.17 -11.35 14.76
CA GLU A 57 3.10 -11.24 13.31
C GLU A 57 1.74 -10.70 12.85
N ILE A 58 0.63 -11.21 13.42
CA ILE A 58 -0.72 -10.69 13.16
C ILE A 58 -0.81 -9.21 13.52
N ALA A 59 -0.32 -8.80 14.68
CA ALA A 59 -0.34 -7.41 15.11
C ALA A 59 0.43 -6.50 14.13
N LYS A 60 1.59 -6.95 13.65
CA LYS A 60 2.38 -6.24 12.63
C LYS A 60 1.63 -6.09 11.31
N LEU A 61 1.03 -7.17 10.81
CA LEU A 61 0.28 -7.17 9.55
C LEU A 61 -0.97 -6.29 9.65
N THR A 62 -1.66 -6.31 10.80
CA THR A 62 -2.83 -5.46 11.06
C THR A 62 -2.44 -3.98 11.05
N ALA A 63 -1.37 -3.60 11.74
CA ALA A 63 -0.87 -2.22 11.74
C ALA A 63 -0.46 -1.75 10.34
N GLN A 64 0.16 -2.63 9.54
CA GLN A 64 0.53 -2.32 8.16
C GLN A 64 -0.70 -2.18 7.26
N ALA A 65 -1.73 -3.00 7.44
CA ALA A 65 -2.99 -2.89 6.71
C ALA A 65 -3.73 -1.59 7.04
N GLU A 66 -3.77 -1.19 8.31
CA GLU A 66 -4.35 0.09 8.74
C GLU A 66 -3.61 1.29 8.11
N GLN A 67 -2.27 1.29 8.11
CA GLN A 67 -1.48 2.32 7.43
C GLN A 67 -1.80 2.41 5.94
N ASN A 68 -1.93 1.28 5.25
CA ASN A 68 -2.28 1.24 3.83
C ASN A 68 -3.69 1.78 3.57
N ILE A 69 -4.65 1.49 4.44
CA ILE A 69 -6.03 2.02 4.34
C ILE A 69 -6.00 3.54 4.48
N TYR A 70 -5.31 4.10 5.47
CA TYR A 70 -5.18 5.56 5.63
C TYR A 70 -4.51 6.22 4.43
N ALA A 71 -3.42 5.64 3.92
CA ALA A 71 -2.74 6.15 2.73
C ALA A 71 -3.66 6.13 1.50
N THR A 72 -4.42 5.06 1.31
CA THR A 72 -5.37 4.93 0.19
C THR A 72 -6.51 5.95 0.30
N GLN A 73 -7.06 6.14 1.49
CA GLN A 73 -8.12 7.15 1.72
C GLN A 73 -7.62 8.57 1.50
N TYR A 74 -6.40 8.88 1.98
CA TYR A 74 -5.79 10.20 1.76
C TYR A 74 -5.55 10.46 0.27
N LEU A 75 -4.98 9.50 -0.46
CA LEU A 75 -4.75 9.62 -1.89
C LEU A 75 -6.07 9.73 -2.67
N SER A 76 -7.11 9.00 -2.28
CA SER A 76 -8.43 9.08 -2.90
C SER A 76 -9.05 10.47 -2.72
N SER A 77 -9.00 11.04 -1.52
CA SER A 77 -9.55 12.38 -1.24
C SER A 77 -8.76 13.48 -1.95
N LYS A 78 -7.44 13.40 -1.97
CA LYS A 78 -6.59 14.34 -2.72
C LYS A 78 -6.86 14.25 -4.21
N TYR A 79 -6.92 13.05 -4.75
CA TYR A 79 -7.22 12.79 -6.15
C TYR A 79 -8.57 13.38 -6.59
N GLU A 80 -9.62 13.23 -5.76
CA GLU A 80 -10.93 13.79 -6.04
C GLU A 80 -10.91 15.33 -6.01
N GLY A 81 -10.21 15.93 -5.04
CA GLY A 81 -10.02 17.37 -4.97
C GLY A 81 -9.25 17.93 -6.16
N ASP A 82 -8.17 17.27 -6.56
CA ASP A 82 -7.37 17.63 -7.74
C ASP A 82 -8.18 17.54 -9.04
N ALA A 83 -9.01 16.49 -9.19
CA ALA A 83 -9.91 16.34 -10.34
C ALA A 83 -10.98 17.42 -10.39
N TRP A 84 -11.52 17.78 -9.22
CA TRP A 84 -12.47 18.86 -9.10
C TRP A 84 -11.89 20.21 -9.54
N THR A 85 -10.73 20.57 -9.02
CA THR A 85 -10.04 21.81 -9.34
C THR A 85 -9.65 21.90 -10.83
N LEU A 86 -9.12 20.82 -11.40
CA LEU A 86 -8.85 20.76 -12.85
C LEU A 86 -10.12 20.87 -13.68
N GLY A 87 -11.19 20.22 -13.27
CA GLY A 87 -12.51 20.27 -13.94
C GLY A 87 -13.08 21.70 -13.97
N GLN A 88 -13.03 22.41 -12.85
CA GLN A 88 -13.44 23.82 -12.76
C GLN A 88 -12.61 24.73 -13.70
N TRP A 89 -11.31 24.49 -13.75
CA TRP A 89 -10.44 25.23 -14.67
C TRP A 89 -10.76 24.92 -16.13
N LEU A 90 -11.07 23.67 -16.49
CA LEU A 90 -11.51 23.31 -17.84
C LEU A 90 -12.83 24.00 -18.21
N ASP A 91 -13.76 24.14 -17.28
CA ASP A 91 -14.99 24.93 -17.50
C ASP A 91 -14.70 26.41 -17.73
N CYS A 92 -13.68 26.96 -17.06
CA CYS A 92 -13.22 28.31 -17.34
C CYS A 92 -12.66 28.44 -18.77
N LEU A 93 -11.93 27.46 -19.26
CA LEU A 93 -11.46 27.43 -20.65
C LEU A 93 -12.63 27.32 -21.63
N ASP A 94 -13.62 26.51 -21.35
CA ASP A 94 -14.82 26.35 -22.21
C ASP A 94 -15.67 27.62 -22.33
N ARG A 95 -15.70 28.44 -21.29
CA ARG A 95 -16.39 29.74 -21.36
C ARG A 95 -15.73 30.72 -22.31
N ARG A 96 -14.42 30.53 -22.58
CA ARG A 96 -13.63 31.43 -23.45
C ARG A 96 -13.35 30.86 -24.82
N TYR A 97 -13.19 29.54 -24.90
CA TYR A 97 -12.73 28.84 -26.10
C TYR A 97 -13.54 27.55 -26.31
N SER A 98 -13.82 27.22 -27.57
CA SER A 98 -14.50 25.96 -27.90
C SER A 98 -13.43 24.88 -28.09
N LEU A 99 -13.01 24.25 -27.01
CA LEU A 99 -11.96 23.22 -27.02
C LEU A 99 -12.55 21.82 -27.21
N THR A 100 -11.83 20.99 -27.98
CA THR A 100 -12.12 19.55 -28.04
C THR A 100 -11.70 18.86 -26.75
N PRO A 101 -12.28 17.67 -26.44
CA PRO A 101 -11.87 16.87 -25.27
C PRO A 101 -10.36 16.54 -25.27
N GLU A 102 -9.78 16.32 -26.46
CA GLU A 102 -8.35 16.02 -26.63
C GLU A 102 -7.49 17.26 -26.27
N ALA A 103 -7.89 18.44 -26.72
CA ALA A 103 -7.19 19.70 -26.37
C ALA A 103 -7.24 19.97 -24.86
N LYS A 104 -8.38 19.72 -24.22
CA LYS A 104 -8.52 19.82 -22.75
C LYS A 104 -7.64 18.83 -22.02
N ALA A 105 -7.58 17.58 -22.51
CA ALA A 105 -6.69 16.56 -21.94
C ALA A 105 -5.22 17.00 -22.00
N LEU A 106 -4.77 17.56 -23.14
CA LEU A 106 -3.42 18.11 -23.26
C LEU A 106 -3.16 19.29 -22.31
N ALA A 107 -4.16 20.15 -22.14
CA ALA A 107 -4.08 21.27 -21.19
C ALA A 107 -3.87 20.78 -19.75
N CYS A 108 -4.55 19.73 -19.32
CA CYS A 108 -4.32 19.12 -17.99
C CYS A 108 -2.86 18.69 -17.81
N TRP A 109 -2.23 18.11 -18.84
CA TRP A 109 -0.84 17.66 -18.74
C TRP A 109 0.17 18.80 -18.57
N VAL A 110 -0.11 19.99 -19.05
CA VAL A 110 0.73 21.17 -18.78
C VAL A 110 0.70 21.54 -17.31
N VAL A 111 -0.47 21.49 -16.67
CA VAL A 111 -0.61 21.71 -15.22
C VAL A 111 0.15 20.64 -14.44
N LEU A 112 0.00 19.35 -14.80
CA LEU A 112 0.68 18.25 -14.16
C LEU A 112 2.21 18.29 -14.34
N ASN A 113 2.70 18.70 -15.51
CA ASN A 113 4.13 18.91 -15.76
C ASN A 113 4.70 20.03 -14.89
N ARG A 114 3.96 21.12 -14.69
CA ARG A 114 4.38 22.19 -13.78
C ARG A 114 4.47 21.69 -12.35
N MET A 115 3.46 20.97 -11.87
CA MET A 115 3.45 20.40 -10.52
C MET A 115 4.68 19.51 -10.25
N GLU A 116 5.22 18.84 -11.27
CA GLU A 116 6.43 18.02 -11.14
C GLU A 116 7.74 18.81 -11.23
N SER A 117 7.70 19.98 -11.82
CA SER A 117 8.90 20.80 -12.01
C SER A 117 9.23 21.56 -10.73
N SER A 118 10.49 21.53 -10.29
CA SER A 118 10.95 22.29 -9.13
C SER A 118 10.85 23.81 -9.26
N GLU A 119 10.51 24.32 -10.46
CA GLU A 119 10.35 25.75 -10.74
C GLU A 119 8.93 26.26 -10.42
N TYR A 120 7.99 25.37 -10.18
CA TYR A 120 6.58 25.69 -9.96
C TYR A 120 6.07 25.09 -8.64
N PRO A 121 4.89 25.51 -8.17
CA PRO A 121 4.23 24.86 -7.03
C PRO A 121 3.99 23.36 -7.26
N ASP A 122 3.99 22.60 -6.16
CA ASP A 122 3.85 21.14 -6.17
C ASP A 122 2.39 20.64 -6.04
N ASN A 123 1.43 21.57 -6.17
CA ASN A 123 0.01 21.24 -6.15
C ASN A 123 -0.75 21.97 -7.26
N ILE A 124 -1.85 21.37 -7.71
CA ILE A 124 -2.63 21.82 -8.86
C ILE A 124 -3.24 23.20 -8.63
N GLU A 125 -3.80 23.44 -7.45
CA GLU A 125 -4.48 24.69 -7.14
C GLU A 125 -3.50 25.89 -7.24
N GLU A 126 -2.34 25.79 -6.60
CA GLU A 126 -1.33 26.85 -6.64
C GLU A 126 -0.74 27.06 -8.04
N VAL A 127 -0.58 25.97 -8.82
CA VAL A 127 -0.17 26.06 -10.23
C VAL A 127 -1.20 26.87 -11.03
N LEU A 128 -2.48 26.59 -10.87
CA LEU A 128 -3.56 27.26 -11.60
C LEU A 128 -3.77 28.72 -11.16
N LEU A 129 -3.43 29.05 -9.92
CA LEU A 129 -3.52 30.40 -9.36
C LEU A 129 -2.33 31.30 -9.74
N GLN A 130 -1.32 30.78 -10.46
CA GLN A 130 -0.19 31.59 -10.89
C GLN A 130 -0.63 32.79 -11.79
N PRO A 131 -0.19 34.02 -11.49
CA PRO A 131 -0.57 35.19 -12.27
C PRO A 131 -0.20 35.05 -13.76
N GLU A 132 -1.06 35.52 -14.64
CA GLU A 132 -0.84 35.64 -16.10
C GLU A 132 -0.61 34.30 -16.83
N GLN A 133 -0.74 33.14 -16.16
CA GLN A 133 -0.47 31.85 -16.77
C GLN A 133 -1.75 31.10 -17.17
N PHE A 134 -2.76 31.18 -16.33
CA PHE A 134 -4.03 30.48 -16.55
C PHE A 134 -5.18 31.49 -16.44
N CYS A 135 -6.34 31.13 -16.99
CA CYS A 135 -7.52 31.96 -16.79
C CYS A 135 -7.92 31.98 -15.32
N GLU A 136 -8.40 33.12 -14.83
CA GLU A 136 -9.03 33.19 -13.52
C GLU A 136 -10.18 32.21 -13.48
N PHE A 137 -10.11 31.21 -12.60
CA PHE A 137 -11.19 30.28 -12.36
C PHE A 137 -11.79 30.53 -10.96
N SER A 138 -13.04 30.23 -10.82
CA SER A 138 -13.74 30.34 -9.54
C SER A 138 -13.87 28.94 -8.93
N ASP A 139 -13.41 28.80 -7.71
CA ASP A 139 -13.56 27.61 -6.88
C ASP A 139 -15.00 27.38 -6.38
N LYS A 140 -15.94 28.26 -6.76
CA LYS A 140 -17.31 28.27 -6.24
C LYS A 140 -18.32 27.48 -7.06
N GLU A 141 -17.98 27.12 -8.29
CA GLU A 141 -18.89 26.40 -9.19
C GLU A 141 -18.48 24.95 -9.32
N GLU A 142 -19.45 24.04 -9.28
CA GLU A 142 -19.21 22.63 -9.57
C GLU A 142 -18.75 22.47 -11.03
N PRO A 143 -17.71 21.66 -11.30
CA PRO A 143 -17.31 21.38 -12.66
C PRO A 143 -18.40 20.64 -13.41
N THR A 144 -18.51 20.87 -14.72
CA THR A 144 -19.39 20.05 -15.55
C THR A 144 -18.93 18.59 -15.51
N GLU A 145 -19.88 17.65 -15.58
CA GLU A 145 -19.59 16.22 -15.56
C GLU A 145 -18.56 15.82 -16.64
N ALA A 146 -18.67 16.41 -17.84
CA ALA A 146 -17.76 16.15 -18.94
C ALA A 146 -16.31 16.55 -18.60
N ASN A 147 -16.10 17.74 -18.03
CA ASN A 147 -14.77 18.24 -17.68
C ASN A 147 -14.21 17.54 -16.43
N PHE A 148 -15.07 17.20 -15.48
CA PHE A 148 -14.66 16.36 -14.35
C PHE A 148 -14.18 14.98 -14.79
N ILE A 149 -14.84 14.33 -15.75
CA ILE A 149 -14.41 13.04 -16.33
C ILE A 149 -13.07 13.19 -17.05
N ILE A 150 -12.87 14.25 -17.83
CA ILE A 150 -11.58 14.50 -18.51
C ILE A 150 -10.48 14.66 -17.47
N ALA A 151 -10.66 15.52 -16.47
CA ALA A 151 -9.70 15.75 -15.39
C ALA A 151 -9.35 14.45 -14.64
N THR A 152 -10.35 13.68 -14.23
CA THR A 152 -10.22 12.39 -13.57
C THR A 152 -9.39 11.40 -14.39
N ASN A 153 -9.67 11.30 -15.70
CA ASN A 153 -8.94 10.40 -16.59
C ASN A 153 -7.46 10.80 -16.73
N GLN A 154 -7.15 12.10 -16.84
CA GLN A 154 -5.76 12.54 -16.96
C GLN A 154 -4.99 12.34 -15.64
N LEU A 155 -5.59 12.64 -14.49
CA LEU A 155 -5.00 12.36 -13.19
C LEU A 155 -4.77 10.86 -12.97
N SER A 156 -5.72 10.02 -13.33
CA SER A 156 -5.56 8.57 -13.25
C SER A 156 -4.35 8.09 -14.05
N ARG A 157 -4.19 8.56 -15.28
CA ARG A 157 -3.05 8.25 -16.13
C ARG A 157 -1.73 8.76 -15.55
N TYR A 158 -1.75 9.96 -14.99
CA TYR A 158 -0.59 10.57 -14.34
C TYR A 158 -0.12 9.74 -13.13
N TYR A 159 -1.02 9.43 -12.19
CA TYR A 159 -0.67 8.67 -10.98
C TYR A 159 -0.35 7.19 -11.25
N ASN A 160 -0.87 6.61 -12.33
CA ASN A 160 -0.52 5.26 -12.76
C ASN A 160 0.81 5.18 -13.51
N GLY A 161 1.44 6.33 -13.81
CA GLY A 161 2.68 6.36 -14.57
C GLY A 161 2.52 6.01 -16.05
N ASP A 162 1.34 6.24 -16.61
CA ASP A 162 1.07 6.00 -18.03
C ASP A 162 1.93 6.89 -18.94
N ILE A 163 2.10 6.46 -20.18
CA ILE A 163 2.84 7.24 -21.19
C ILE A 163 2.17 8.61 -21.35
N ARG A 164 2.96 9.67 -21.13
CA ARG A 164 2.51 11.05 -21.27
C ARG A 164 2.21 11.37 -22.74
N PRO A 165 1.09 12.03 -23.02
CA PRO A 165 0.77 12.47 -24.38
C PRO A 165 1.61 13.68 -24.82
N VAL A 166 2.27 14.36 -23.86
CA VAL A 166 3.11 15.55 -24.10
C VAL A 166 4.47 15.37 -23.42
N PRO A 167 5.55 16.01 -23.92
CA PRO A 167 6.84 16.03 -23.23
C PRO A 167 6.71 16.60 -21.81
N SER A 168 7.49 16.08 -20.84
CA SER A 168 7.52 16.62 -19.47
C SER A 168 8.01 18.06 -19.38
N THR A 169 8.71 18.53 -20.42
CA THR A 169 9.19 19.92 -20.57
C THR A 169 8.10 20.90 -21.03
N ALA A 170 6.95 20.38 -21.50
CA ALA A 170 5.83 21.23 -21.91
C ALA A 170 5.12 21.82 -20.69
N VAL A 171 5.54 23.01 -20.29
CA VAL A 171 5.06 23.72 -19.08
C VAL A 171 4.30 25.01 -19.41
N PHE A 172 4.19 25.40 -20.68
CA PHE A 172 3.41 26.56 -21.13
C PHE A 172 2.33 26.13 -22.11
N ILE A 173 1.20 26.81 -22.02
CA ILE A 173 0.03 26.57 -22.88
C ILE A 173 -0.49 27.90 -23.41
N THR A 174 -0.75 27.98 -24.72
CA THR A 174 -1.53 29.04 -25.34
C THR A 174 -2.83 28.42 -25.85
N VAL A 175 -3.95 28.95 -25.40
CA VAL A 175 -5.28 28.46 -25.77
C VAL A 175 -5.93 29.46 -26.73
N SER A 176 -6.51 28.94 -27.79
CA SER A 176 -7.26 29.72 -28.78
C SER A 176 -8.45 28.88 -29.32
N ASN A 177 -9.31 29.48 -30.08
CA ASN A 177 -10.42 28.78 -30.77
C ASN A 177 -9.93 27.73 -31.79
N ASN A 178 -8.64 27.74 -32.14
CA ASN A 178 -8.02 26.77 -33.04
C ASN A 178 -7.39 25.58 -32.30
N GLY A 179 -7.49 25.52 -30.96
CA GLY A 179 -6.91 24.47 -30.12
C GLY A 179 -5.88 24.99 -29.13
N VAL A 180 -5.01 24.10 -28.69
CA VAL A 180 -3.95 24.37 -27.73
C VAL A 180 -2.57 24.27 -28.37
N GLU A 181 -1.70 25.22 -28.02
CA GLU A 181 -0.29 25.25 -28.37
C GLU A 181 0.54 25.04 -27.12
N LEU A 182 1.42 24.06 -27.11
CA LEU A 182 2.26 23.70 -25.98
C LEU A 182 3.70 24.16 -26.22
N ARG A 183 4.37 24.69 -25.18
CA ARG A 183 5.74 25.17 -25.24
C ARG A 183 6.56 24.67 -24.06
N ASP A 184 7.85 24.44 -24.31
CA ASP A 184 8.81 23.99 -23.31
C ASP A 184 9.30 25.12 -22.40
N ASP A 185 9.37 26.36 -22.91
CA ASP A 185 9.76 27.53 -22.14
C ASP A 185 9.10 28.82 -22.68
N PHE A 186 9.27 29.92 -21.92
CA PHE A 186 8.75 31.24 -22.31
C PHE A 186 9.56 31.91 -23.43
N LYS A 187 10.68 31.33 -23.88
CA LYS A 187 11.54 31.91 -24.91
C LYS A 187 10.99 31.55 -26.30
N GLU A 188 10.86 32.54 -27.12
CA GLU A 188 10.31 32.57 -28.47
C GLU A 188 10.96 31.57 -29.47
N THR A 189 11.98 30.82 -29.05
CA THR A 189 12.82 29.94 -29.89
C THR A 189 12.52 28.44 -29.79
N ALA A 190 11.65 28.04 -28.89
CA ALA A 190 11.27 26.62 -28.79
C ALA A 190 10.30 26.22 -29.92
N ARG A 191 10.61 25.14 -30.61
CA ARG A 191 9.79 24.58 -31.69
C ARG A 191 8.35 24.37 -31.23
N THR A 192 7.47 25.23 -31.76
CA THR A 192 6.04 25.13 -31.55
C THR A 192 5.53 23.78 -32.13
N GLN A 193 5.15 22.83 -31.31
CA GLN A 193 4.42 21.66 -31.75
C GLN A 193 2.94 21.97 -31.75
N TYR A 194 2.37 22.19 -32.94
CA TYR A 194 0.93 22.37 -33.11
C TYR A 194 0.24 21.02 -33.02
N TRP A 195 -0.56 20.81 -32.01
CA TRP A 195 -1.55 19.75 -32.01
C TRP A 195 -2.87 20.36 -32.50
N LYS A 196 -3.11 20.19 -33.79
CA LYS A 196 -4.45 20.44 -34.33
C LYS A 196 -5.33 19.29 -33.90
N ALA A 197 -6.36 19.62 -33.09
CA ALA A 197 -7.47 18.72 -32.83
C ALA A 197 -8.33 18.55 -34.08
#